data_70794c3500605ae726e4d1100348fbf7
#
_entry.id   70794c3500605ae726e4d1100348fbf7
#
_cell.length_a   1.000
_cell.length_b   1.000
_cell.length_c   1.000
_cell.angle_alpha   90.00
_cell.angle_beta   90.00
_cell.angle_gamma   90.00
#
_symmetry.space_group_name_H-M   'P 1'
#
loop_
_entity.id
_entity.type
_entity.pdbx_description
1 polymer ?
#
loop_
_entity_poly.entity_id
_entity_poly.type
_entity_poly.pdbx_seq_one_letter_code
_entity_poly.pdbx_strand_id
1 'polypeptide(L)'
;MCKTKIVATLGPASQSREKLTQLIQSGVNVVRLNFSHGSAEEHIARAELVRDIARTLNVSVGVLVDLQGPKIRISCFENDVVQLTAGDTFILDGQLGQQAGNQQRVGLDYPQLIADLTPGNILLLDDGRIQLEVLDVNQAEQQVTTKVLNSGKLSNRKGINLLGGGLSAPALTDKDKQDIITAAKLNADFLAISFPRNGQDIEYARKLAQDAGCFAQIIAKVERAEVVSSLEAMDDIIQASDVIMVARGDLGVEIGDARLPSVQKALIARTKHHGKPVITATQMMESMIENPLPTRAEVLDVANAILDGTDAVMLSAESAAGQYPVEAVQAMVRIATGVENEASCAQDCWDKLHHLCSDAGKSFALSSMISASKVHKDLGVAIITQKGETPLLMSRCQSQATIWAISDKPELLNKLALLRGVTPIYLPNINPNADQLSQQLLNVLRPEAEQKQISSILLTQLESVEGVGSVNVCRLLSLTTPKDLAA
;
A
#
# COMPACT_ATOMS: atom_id res chain seq x y z
N MET A 1 -13.54 -10.66 -10.82
CA MET A 1 -12.85 -9.88 -9.76
C MET A 1 -11.41 -9.71 -10.22
N CYS A 2 -10.87 -8.49 -10.20
CA CYS A 2 -9.48 -8.25 -10.64
C CYS A 2 -8.48 -8.88 -9.66
N LYS A 3 -7.26 -9.15 -10.14
CA LYS A 3 -6.17 -9.72 -9.34
C LYS A 3 -5.42 -8.66 -8.55
N THR A 4 -5.23 -7.47 -9.16
CA THR A 4 -4.68 -6.30 -8.49
C THR A 4 -5.64 -5.86 -7.39
N LYS A 5 -5.11 -5.60 -6.21
CA LYS A 5 -5.88 -5.25 -5.02
C LYS A 5 -6.17 -3.75 -4.98
N ILE A 6 -7.24 -3.38 -4.30
CA ILE A 6 -7.63 -2.00 -4.13
C ILE A 6 -7.57 -1.63 -2.67
N VAL A 7 -6.78 -0.59 -2.39
CA VAL A 7 -6.72 0.06 -1.08
C VAL A 7 -7.56 1.35 -1.17
N ALA A 8 -8.55 1.50 -0.30
CA ALA A 8 -9.39 2.69 -0.25
C ALA A 8 -9.23 3.43 1.08
N THR A 9 -8.95 4.73 1.03
CA THR A 9 -8.88 5.56 2.23
C THR A 9 -10.29 5.89 2.72
N LEU A 10 -10.53 5.69 4.01
CA LEU A 10 -11.79 6.04 4.65
C LEU A 10 -11.76 7.49 5.17
N GLY A 11 -12.87 8.17 5.00
CA GLY A 11 -13.05 9.56 5.45
C GLY A 11 -14.53 9.95 5.42
N PRO A 12 -14.86 11.26 5.42
CA PRO A 12 -16.23 11.73 5.50
C PRO A 12 -17.17 11.15 4.42
N ALA A 13 -16.67 10.92 3.20
CA ALA A 13 -17.48 10.40 2.09
C ALA A 13 -17.77 8.88 2.20
N SER A 14 -17.06 8.16 3.06
CA SER A 14 -17.11 6.69 3.17
C SER A 14 -17.38 6.17 4.59
N GLN A 15 -17.84 7.03 5.50
CA GLN A 15 -18.00 6.66 6.91
C GLN A 15 -19.32 5.94 7.25
N SER A 16 -20.35 6.04 6.40
CA SER A 16 -21.62 5.35 6.67
C SER A 16 -21.52 3.85 6.39
N ARG A 17 -22.23 3.02 7.18
CA ARG A 17 -22.32 1.57 6.95
C ARG A 17 -22.70 1.23 5.51
N GLU A 18 -23.68 1.94 4.95
CA GLU A 18 -24.14 1.72 3.60
C GLU A 18 -23.04 1.95 2.55
N LYS A 19 -22.39 3.13 2.60
CA LYS A 19 -21.31 3.47 1.67
C LYS A 19 -20.12 2.52 1.81
N LEU A 20 -19.73 2.19 3.04
CA LEU A 20 -18.63 1.27 3.29
C LEU A 20 -18.97 -0.15 2.78
N THR A 21 -20.21 -0.61 2.93
CA THR A 21 -20.67 -1.87 2.35
C THR A 21 -20.56 -1.85 0.83
N GLN A 22 -21.02 -0.76 0.19
CA GLN A 22 -20.92 -0.59 -1.27
C GLN A 22 -19.46 -0.59 -1.75
N LEU A 23 -18.54 0.09 -1.04
CA LEU A 23 -17.12 0.10 -1.38
C LEU A 23 -16.52 -1.31 -1.33
N ILE A 24 -16.78 -2.08 -0.26
CA ILE A 24 -16.28 -3.44 -0.11
C ILE A 24 -16.85 -4.35 -1.19
N GLN A 25 -18.15 -4.28 -1.47
CA GLN A 25 -18.81 -5.04 -2.54
C GLN A 25 -18.29 -4.65 -3.93
N SER A 26 -17.86 -3.40 -4.12
CA SER A 26 -17.27 -2.94 -5.38
C SER A 26 -15.84 -3.42 -5.60
N GLY A 27 -15.17 -4.02 -4.59
CA GLY A 27 -13.88 -4.67 -4.73
C GLY A 27 -12.76 -4.11 -3.87
N VAL A 28 -13.04 -3.33 -2.83
CA VAL A 28 -12.03 -2.91 -1.85
C VAL A 28 -11.54 -4.11 -1.06
N ASN A 29 -10.21 -4.29 -1.02
CA ASN A 29 -9.54 -5.38 -0.32
C ASN A 29 -8.88 -4.92 0.99
N VAL A 30 -8.45 -3.66 1.05
CA VAL A 30 -7.83 -3.06 2.23
C VAL A 30 -8.39 -1.65 2.41
N VAL A 31 -8.75 -1.31 3.63
CA VAL A 31 -9.13 0.06 3.99
C VAL A 31 -7.96 0.75 4.67
N ARG A 32 -7.70 2.01 4.28
CA ARG A 32 -6.68 2.86 4.88
C ARG A 32 -7.32 3.87 5.83
N LEU A 33 -6.83 3.91 7.06
CA LEU A 33 -7.14 4.91 8.08
C LEU A 33 -5.97 5.90 8.15
N ASN A 34 -6.20 7.14 7.71
CA ASN A 34 -5.17 8.17 7.70
C ASN A 34 -5.13 8.88 9.06
N PHE A 35 -4.13 8.58 9.87
CA PHE A 35 -3.95 9.12 11.22
C PHE A 35 -3.43 10.56 11.27
N SER A 36 -3.25 11.20 10.09
CA SER A 36 -3.05 12.65 10.03
C SER A 36 -4.31 13.43 10.42
N HIS A 37 -5.48 12.80 10.42
CA HIS A 37 -6.80 13.40 10.68
C HIS A 37 -7.65 12.48 11.54
N GLY A 38 -8.57 13.08 12.29
CA GLY A 38 -9.49 12.32 13.16
C GLY A 38 -8.91 11.98 14.53
N SER A 39 -9.76 11.47 15.41
CA SER A 39 -9.37 11.02 16.75
C SER A 39 -9.13 9.50 16.79
N ALA A 40 -8.48 9.04 17.87
CA ALA A 40 -8.26 7.61 18.13
C ALA A 40 -9.60 6.84 18.18
N GLU A 41 -10.60 7.42 18.84
CA GLU A 41 -11.93 6.82 19.00
C GLU A 41 -12.64 6.67 17.66
N GLU A 42 -12.55 7.67 16.78
CA GLU A 42 -13.12 7.61 15.44
C GLU A 42 -12.47 6.51 14.60
N HIS A 43 -11.15 6.35 14.69
CA HIS A 43 -10.43 5.31 13.96
C HIS A 43 -10.77 3.91 14.47
N ILE A 44 -10.88 3.73 15.79
CA ILE A 44 -11.30 2.45 16.39
C ILE A 44 -12.70 2.10 15.90
N ALA A 45 -13.66 3.03 16.00
CA ALA A 45 -15.05 2.79 15.58
C ALA A 45 -15.14 2.45 14.06
N ARG A 46 -14.34 3.11 13.22
CA ARG A 46 -14.28 2.80 11.78
C ARG A 46 -13.72 1.41 11.53
N ALA A 47 -12.65 1.01 12.22
CA ALA A 47 -12.07 -0.32 12.09
C ALA A 47 -13.07 -1.42 12.52
N GLU A 48 -13.78 -1.22 13.62
CA GLU A 48 -14.83 -2.14 14.09
C GLU A 48 -15.97 -2.27 13.07
N LEU A 49 -16.42 -1.16 12.50
CA LEU A 49 -17.43 -1.16 11.44
C LEU A 49 -16.99 -1.94 10.20
N VAL A 50 -15.73 -1.77 9.77
CA VAL A 50 -15.16 -2.54 8.66
C VAL A 50 -15.16 -4.03 8.96
N ARG A 51 -14.71 -4.43 10.16
CA ARG A 51 -14.68 -5.84 10.60
C ARG A 51 -16.09 -6.45 10.63
N ASP A 52 -17.08 -5.69 11.07
CA ASP A 52 -18.45 -6.15 11.15
C ASP A 52 -19.07 -6.36 9.75
N ILE A 53 -18.87 -5.39 8.84
CA ILE A 53 -19.33 -5.51 7.45
C ILE A 53 -18.62 -6.68 6.74
N ALA A 54 -17.30 -6.82 6.91
CA ALA A 54 -16.53 -7.91 6.31
C ALA A 54 -17.05 -9.28 6.75
N ARG A 55 -17.34 -9.45 8.05
CA ARG A 55 -17.98 -10.68 8.58
C ARG A 55 -19.36 -10.91 7.97
N THR A 56 -20.18 -9.87 7.86
CA THR A 56 -21.54 -9.97 7.27
C THR A 56 -21.49 -10.41 5.80
N LEU A 57 -20.51 -9.89 5.06
CA LEU A 57 -20.31 -10.22 3.65
C LEU A 57 -19.49 -11.49 3.42
N ASN A 58 -18.98 -12.11 4.48
CA ASN A 58 -18.08 -13.27 4.44
C ASN A 58 -16.84 -13.05 3.55
N VAL A 59 -16.22 -11.88 3.69
CA VAL A 59 -14.99 -11.49 2.98
C VAL A 59 -13.90 -11.07 3.95
N SER A 60 -12.63 -11.18 3.53
CA SER A 60 -11.49 -10.66 4.29
C SER A 60 -11.14 -9.26 3.80
N VAL A 61 -11.06 -8.30 4.72
CA VAL A 61 -10.66 -6.92 4.43
C VAL A 61 -9.58 -6.50 5.41
N GLY A 62 -8.42 -6.11 4.87
CA GLY A 62 -7.31 -5.61 5.69
C GLY A 62 -7.56 -4.19 6.20
N VAL A 63 -7.08 -3.88 7.40
CA VAL A 63 -7.08 -2.52 7.96
C VAL A 63 -5.65 -2.00 8.01
N LEU A 64 -5.38 -0.94 7.25
CA LEU A 64 -4.10 -0.25 7.17
C LEU A 64 -4.18 1.05 7.96
N VAL A 65 -3.36 1.17 8.99
CA VAL A 65 -3.12 2.44 9.71
C VAL A 65 -1.95 3.15 9.06
N ASP A 66 -2.16 4.39 8.63
CA ASP A 66 -1.13 5.23 8.00
C ASP A 66 -0.77 6.36 8.95
N LEU A 67 0.44 6.29 9.51
CA LEU A 67 0.97 7.26 10.46
C LEU A 67 1.28 8.58 9.76
N GLN A 68 1.14 9.68 10.48
CA GLN A 68 1.36 11.01 9.93
C GLN A 68 2.81 11.25 9.51
N GLY A 69 3.76 10.78 10.32
CA GLY A 69 5.17 11.07 10.14
C GLY A 69 5.54 12.54 10.37
N PRO A 70 6.82 12.88 10.17
CA PRO A 70 7.38 14.21 10.41
C PRO A 70 7.16 15.15 9.21
N LYS A 71 5.92 15.31 8.74
CA LYS A 71 5.67 16.26 7.65
C LYS A 71 5.89 17.67 8.13
N ILE A 72 6.95 18.30 7.67
CA ILE A 72 7.33 19.67 8.02
C ILE A 72 6.40 20.65 7.30
N ARG A 73 5.94 21.69 8.00
CA ARG A 73 4.99 22.66 7.47
C ARG A 73 5.39 24.07 7.85
N ILE A 74 4.97 25.03 7.03
CA ILE A 74 4.92 26.43 7.43
C ILE A 74 3.80 26.64 8.45
N SER A 75 3.95 27.66 9.28
CA SER A 75 2.91 28.13 10.21
C SER A 75 1.77 28.85 9.46
N CYS A 76 0.99 29.69 10.15
CA CYS A 76 -0.13 30.41 9.56
C CYS A 76 0.23 31.88 9.23
N PHE A 77 -0.45 32.40 8.24
CA PHE A 77 -0.43 33.81 7.90
C PHE A 77 -1.54 34.56 8.63
N GLU A 78 -1.32 35.83 8.93
CA GLU A 78 -2.33 36.71 9.54
C GLU A 78 -3.62 36.83 8.71
N ASN A 79 -3.49 36.74 7.37
CA ASN A 79 -4.60 36.87 6.42
C ASN A 79 -4.82 35.53 5.64
N ASP A 80 -4.51 34.40 6.24
CA ASP A 80 -4.68 33.00 5.71
C ASP A 80 -3.90 32.69 4.43
N VAL A 81 -3.63 33.66 3.57
CA VAL A 81 -2.95 33.51 2.28
C VAL A 81 -2.13 34.72 1.91
N VAL A 82 -0.97 34.48 1.30
CA VAL A 82 -0.12 35.50 0.70
C VAL A 82 0.10 35.24 -0.78
N GLN A 83 0.34 36.31 -1.55
CA GLN A 83 0.70 36.19 -2.97
C GLN A 83 2.20 36.42 -3.09
N LEU A 84 2.97 35.37 -3.39
CA LEU A 84 4.42 35.50 -3.63
C LEU A 84 4.68 35.81 -5.11
N THR A 85 5.69 36.66 -5.37
CA THR A 85 6.10 37.05 -6.73
C THR A 85 7.52 36.54 -6.99
N ALA A 86 7.77 35.98 -8.17
CA ALA A 86 9.11 35.54 -8.56
C ALA A 86 10.12 36.67 -8.49
N GLY A 87 11.26 36.43 -7.86
CA GLY A 87 12.32 37.38 -7.61
C GLY A 87 12.27 38.06 -6.23
N ASP A 88 11.13 38.02 -5.53
CA ASP A 88 11.01 38.56 -4.18
C ASP A 88 11.85 37.77 -3.16
N THR A 89 12.25 38.47 -2.10
CA THR A 89 12.86 37.81 -0.91
C THR A 89 11.75 37.40 0.04
N PHE A 90 11.82 36.13 0.55
CA PHE A 90 10.89 35.61 1.53
C PHE A 90 11.67 34.90 2.65
N ILE A 91 11.29 35.12 3.91
CA ILE A 91 12.03 34.63 5.07
C ILE A 91 11.24 33.48 5.73
N LEU A 92 11.91 32.38 5.98
CA LEU A 92 11.43 31.34 6.89
C LEU A 92 12.05 31.60 8.26
N ASP A 93 11.21 31.78 9.28
CA ASP A 93 11.61 32.30 10.59
C ASP A 93 11.20 31.31 11.69
N GLY A 94 12.16 30.57 12.25
CA GLY A 94 11.92 29.55 13.28
C GLY A 94 11.46 30.10 14.63
N GLN A 95 11.57 31.43 14.86
CA GLN A 95 11.15 32.08 16.09
C GLN A 95 9.81 32.82 15.94
N LEU A 96 9.27 32.93 14.71
CA LEU A 96 8.03 33.65 14.46
C LEU A 96 6.84 32.89 15.08
N GLY A 97 5.95 33.68 15.72
CA GLY A 97 4.71 33.13 16.28
C GLY A 97 3.84 32.42 15.24
N GLN A 98 3.09 31.41 15.67
CA GLN A 98 2.35 30.51 14.77
C GLN A 98 1.31 31.17 13.85
N GLN A 99 0.87 32.40 14.14
CA GLN A 99 -0.12 33.14 13.34
C GLN A 99 0.41 34.52 12.90
N ALA A 100 1.72 34.73 12.90
CA ALA A 100 2.35 36.04 12.62
C ALA A 100 2.97 36.09 11.21
N GLY A 101 2.69 35.11 10.34
CA GLY A 101 3.16 35.12 8.96
C GLY A 101 2.52 36.25 8.14
N ASN A 102 3.31 36.83 7.23
CA ASN A 102 2.87 37.90 6.37
C ASN A 102 3.54 37.81 4.98
N GLN A 103 3.42 38.88 4.16
CA GLN A 103 3.98 38.93 2.80
C GLN A 103 5.50 38.76 2.73
N GLN A 104 6.24 38.92 3.85
CA GLN A 104 7.70 38.93 3.89
C GLN A 104 8.28 37.70 4.57
N ARG A 105 7.53 37.10 5.50
CA ARG A 105 8.02 35.96 6.30
C ARG A 105 6.90 35.04 6.79
N VAL A 106 7.28 33.82 7.11
CA VAL A 106 6.39 32.83 7.77
C VAL A 106 7.17 31.99 8.77
N GLY A 107 6.48 31.53 9.82
CA GLY A 107 7.05 30.61 10.82
C GLY A 107 7.10 29.16 10.31
N LEU A 108 7.80 28.33 11.08
CA LEU A 108 7.95 26.88 10.87
C LEU A 108 7.38 26.12 12.05
N ASP A 109 6.71 24.98 11.79
CA ASP A 109 6.31 24.03 12.84
C ASP A 109 7.46 23.14 13.31
N TYR A 110 8.54 23.06 12.53
CA TYR A 110 9.78 22.34 12.82
C TYR A 110 11.01 23.26 12.59
N PRO A 111 11.38 24.09 13.57
CA PRO A 111 12.50 25.03 13.43
C PRO A 111 13.86 24.38 13.17
N GLN A 112 14.03 23.11 13.57
CA GLN A 112 15.25 22.33 13.33
C GLN A 112 15.57 22.14 11.83
N LEU A 113 14.57 22.32 10.94
CA LEU A 113 14.76 22.37 9.49
C LEU A 113 15.93 23.31 9.10
N ILE A 114 16.07 24.45 9.81
CA ILE A 114 17.07 25.47 9.52
C ILE A 114 18.50 24.93 9.60
N ALA A 115 18.73 23.95 10.49
CA ALA A 115 20.05 23.32 10.65
C ALA A 115 20.43 22.42 9.45
N ASP A 116 19.44 21.93 8.71
CA ASP A 116 19.67 21.05 7.56
C ASP A 116 19.93 21.85 6.26
N LEU A 117 19.67 23.16 6.26
CA LEU A 117 19.70 23.97 5.05
C LEU A 117 21.06 24.64 4.81
N THR A 118 21.40 24.78 3.54
CA THR A 118 22.58 25.50 3.06
C THR A 118 22.21 26.40 1.87
N PRO A 119 22.96 27.50 1.63
CA PRO A 119 22.76 28.31 0.43
C PRO A 119 22.80 27.48 -0.86
N GLY A 120 21.87 27.77 -1.77
CA GLY A 120 21.68 27.02 -3.01
C GLY A 120 20.66 25.88 -2.91
N ASN A 121 20.20 25.50 -1.71
CA ASN A 121 19.11 24.54 -1.58
C ASN A 121 17.82 25.07 -2.16
N ILE A 122 17.01 24.20 -2.76
CA ILE A 122 15.67 24.51 -3.27
C ILE A 122 14.63 23.91 -2.35
N LEU A 123 13.82 24.76 -1.75
CA LEU A 123 12.67 24.36 -0.92
C LEU A 123 11.40 24.36 -1.78
N LEU A 124 10.61 23.32 -1.60
CA LEU A 124 9.38 23.07 -2.35
C LEU A 124 8.20 23.14 -1.38
N LEU A 125 7.37 24.17 -1.53
CA LEU A 125 6.21 24.41 -0.68
C LEU A 125 4.92 24.10 -1.44
N ASP A 126 3.87 23.70 -0.70
CA ASP A 126 2.57 23.35 -1.29
C ASP A 126 2.70 22.33 -2.44
N ASP A 127 3.37 21.19 -2.16
CA ASP A 127 3.64 20.12 -3.12
C ASP A 127 4.39 20.60 -4.38
N GLY A 128 5.32 21.55 -4.20
CA GLY A 128 6.16 22.10 -5.26
C GLY A 128 5.54 23.24 -6.06
N ARG A 129 4.33 23.69 -5.71
CA ARG A 129 3.67 24.85 -6.36
C ARG A 129 4.40 26.16 -6.14
N ILE A 130 5.10 26.30 -5.01
CA ILE A 130 5.99 27.41 -4.70
C ILE A 130 7.39 26.85 -4.50
N GLN A 131 8.36 27.47 -5.15
CA GLN A 131 9.77 27.10 -5.06
C GLN A 131 10.57 28.28 -4.51
N LEU A 132 11.39 28.01 -3.49
CA LEU A 132 12.23 29.00 -2.83
C LEU A 132 13.69 28.55 -2.90
N GLU A 133 14.58 29.41 -3.39
CA GLU A 133 16.03 29.19 -3.33
C GLU A 133 16.59 29.77 -2.04
N VAL A 134 17.30 28.98 -1.25
CA VAL A 134 17.97 29.43 -0.04
C VAL A 134 19.15 30.32 -0.43
N LEU A 135 19.15 31.58 0.00
CA LEU A 135 20.22 32.54 -0.24
C LEU A 135 21.19 32.60 0.93
N ASP A 136 20.67 32.58 2.16
CA ASP A 136 21.44 32.69 3.40
C ASP A 136 20.74 31.97 4.55
N VAL A 137 21.53 31.45 5.49
CA VAL A 137 21.05 30.74 6.69
C VAL A 137 21.67 31.37 7.93
N ASN A 138 20.88 32.07 8.72
CA ASN A 138 21.29 32.65 10.00
C ASN A 138 20.86 31.72 11.15
N GLN A 139 21.77 30.85 11.57
CA GLN A 139 21.51 29.90 12.67
C GLN A 139 21.28 30.60 14.03
N ALA A 140 21.90 31.76 14.26
CA ALA A 140 21.77 32.49 15.54
C ALA A 140 20.38 33.11 15.69
N GLU A 141 19.83 33.62 14.61
CA GLU A 141 18.47 34.21 14.56
C GLU A 141 17.39 33.19 14.16
N GLN A 142 17.78 31.96 13.86
CA GLN A 142 16.91 30.89 13.37
C GLN A 142 16.09 31.35 12.14
N GLN A 143 16.76 31.98 11.17
CA GLN A 143 16.14 32.51 9.96
C GLN A 143 16.83 31.99 8.69
N VAL A 144 16.03 31.76 7.67
CA VAL A 144 16.48 31.41 6.32
C VAL A 144 15.95 32.47 5.36
N THR A 145 16.86 33.17 4.72
CA THR A 145 16.54 34.11 3.66
C THR A 145 16.46 33.37 2.34
N THR A 146 15.33 33.46 1.68
CA THR A 146 15.10 32.80 0.41
C THR A 146 14.70 33.75 -0.70
N LYS A 147 14.90 33.30 -1.95
CA LYS A 147 14.39 33.94 -3.15
C LYS A 147 13.23 33.13 -3.73
N VAL A 148 12.11 33.79 -3.99
CA VAL A 148 10.97 33.17 -4.66
C VAL A 148 11.32 32.89 -6.13
N LEU A 149 11.27 31.63 -6.58
CA LEU A 149 11.59 31.24 -7.95
C LEU A 149 10.39 31.34 -8.90
N ASN A 150 9.18 31.09 -8.39
CA ASN A 150 7.95 31.16 -9.18
C ASN A 150 6.82 31.87 -8.41
N SER A 151 6.00 32.64 -9.11
CA SER A 151 4.88 33.36 -8.50
C SER A 151 3.71 32.43 -8.20
N GLY A 152 3.02 32.65 -7.07
CA GLY A 152 1.85 31.88 -6.70
C GLY A 152 1.27 32.24 -5.34
N LYS A 153 0.11 31.66 -5.01
CA LYS A 153 -0.51 31.79 -3.70
C LYS A 153 0.08 30.78 -2.74
N LEU A 154 0.39 31.21 -1.51
CA LEU A 154 0.83 30.34 -0.43
C LEU A 154 -0.12 30.54 0.76
N SER A 155 -0.78 29.46 1.19
CA SER A 155 -1.74 29.46 2.31
C SER A 155 -1.17 28.76 3.55
N ASN A 156 -1.94 28.81 4.64
CA ASN A 156 -1.56 28.26 5.95
C ASN A 156 -1.17 26.79 5.91
N ARG A 157 -0.20 26.41 6.75
CA ARG A 157 0.18 25.02 7.07
C ARG A 157 0.57 24.15 5.87
N LYS A 158 1.09 24.79 4.81
CA LYS A 158 1.57 24.04 3.64
C LYS A 158 2.86 23.29 3.93
N GLY A 159 3.00 22.10 3.33
CA GLY A 159 4.19 21.27 3.48
C GLY A 159 5.43 21.96 2.90
N ILE A 160 6.60 21.65 3.48
CA ILE A 160 7.92 22.02 2.98
C ILE A 160 8.68 20.71 2.71
N ASN A 161 9.20 20.58 1.50
CA ASN A 161 10.15 19.54 1.12
C ASN A 161 11.45 20.18 0.65
N LEU A 162 12.55 19.42 0.74
CA LEU A 162 13.84 19.81 0.19
C LEU A 162 14.08 19.03 -1.11
N LEU A 163 14.30 19.74 -2.22
CA LEU A 163 14.63 19.08 -3.49
C LEU A 163 15.96 18.32 -3.34
N GLY A 164 15.92 17.01 -3.61
CA GLY A 164 17.05 16.12 -3.44
C GLY A 164 17.13 15.45 -2.07
N GLY A 165 16.25 15.78 -1.13
CA GLY A 165 16.21 15.20 0.22
C GLY A 165 17.23 15.81 1.17
N GLY A 166 17.55 15.09 2.28
CA GLY A 166 18.58 15.51 3.24
C GLY A 166 18.04 16.07 4.56
N LEU A 167 16.73 16.02 4.80
CA LEU A 167 16.16 16.48 6.05
C LEU A 167 16.38 15.46 7.18
N SER A 168 16.88 15.95 8.34
CA SER A 168 17.25 15.12 9.50
C SER A 168 16.06 14.70 10.38
N ALA A 169 14.85 15.18 10.12
CA ALA A 169 13.68 14.90 10.92
C ALA A 169 13.49 13.39 11.13
N PRO A 170 13.32 12.92 12.39
CA PRO A 170 13.13 11.49 12.67
C PRO A 170 11.83 10.99 12.08
N ALA A 171 11.82 9.75 11.55
CA ALA A 171 10.67 9.16 10.87
C ALA A 171 9.42 9.01 11.77
N LEU A 172 9.59 8.90 13.08
CA LEU A 172 8.50 8.77 14.05
C LEU A 172 8.46 9.93 15.02
N THR A 173 7.37 10.67 14.99
CA THR A 173 7.05 11.71 15.95
C THR A 173 6.49 11.12 17.25
N ASP A 174 6.36 11.94 18.31
CA ASP A 174 5.72 11.47 19.55
C ASP A 174 4.23 11.17 19.33
N LYS A 175 3.58 11.87 18.40
CA LYS A 175 2.21 11.54 17.97
C LYS A 175 2.16 10.14 17.35
N ASP A 176 3.09 9.82 16.44
CA ASP A 176 3.13 8.51 15.79
C ASP A 176 3.32 7.38 16.81
N LYS A 177 4.11 7.59 17.86
CA LYS A 177 4.28 6.62 18.96
C LYS A 177 2.96 6.38 19.71
N GLN A 178 2.14 7.41 19.92
CA GLN A 178 0.80 7.26 20.51
C GLN A 178 -0.17 6.59 19.51
N ASP A 179 -0.08 6.92 18.25
CA ASP A 179 -0.88 6.33 17.19
C ASP A 179 -0.60 4.83 17.00
N ILE A 180 0.62 4.37 17.24
CA ILE A 180 0.99 2.94 17.26
C ILE A 180 0.21 2.20 18.37
N ILE A 181 0.04 2.81 19.55
CA ILE A 181 -0.76 2.22 20.63
C ILE A 181 -2.24 2.12 20.20
N THR A 182 -2.74 3.11 19.48
CA THR A 182 -4.09 3.08 18.92
C THR A 182 -4.22 2.00 17.84
N ALA A 183 -3.21 1.84 16.98
CA ALA A 183 -3.14 0.77 15.98
C ALA A 183 -3.20 -0.62 16.61
N ALA A 184 -2.54 -0.82 17.75
CA ALA A 184 -2.66 -2.06 18.54
C ALA A 184 -4.10 -2.30 19.02
N LYS A 185 -4.76 -1.28 19.58
CA LYS A 185 -6.14 -1.39 20.09
C LYS A 185 -7.16 -1.76 19.02
N LEU A 186 -7.02 -1.25 17.80
CA LEU A 186 -7.91 -1.56 16.69
C LEU A 186 -7.51 -2.82 15.90
N ASN A 187 -6.47 -3.55 16.36
CA ASN A 187 -5.90 -4.73 15.71
C ASN A 187 -5.58 -4.46 14.22
N ALA A 188 -4.74 -3.47 13.95
CA ALA A 188 -4.30 -3.15 12.61
C ALA A 188 -3.62 -4.35 11.93
N ASP A 189 -3.95 -4.60 10.66
CA ASP A 189 -3.29 -5.63 9.85
C ASP A 189 -2.00 -5.09 9.23
N PHE A 190 -1.97 -3.78 8.93
CA PHE A 190 -0.83 -3.07 8.36
C PHE A 190 -0.61 -1.75 9.09
N LEU A 191 0.67 -1.38 9.24
CA LEU A 191 1.12 -0.11 9.80
C LEU A 191 2.07 0.56 8.82
N ALA A 192 1.64 1.66 8.20
CA ALA A 192 2.44 2.40 7.23
C ALA A 192 3.22 3.52 7.92
N ILE A 193 4.52 3.53 7.69
CA ILE A 193 5.48 4.51 8.24
C ILE A 193 5.75 5.57 7.18
N SER A 194 5.44 6.82 7.49
CA SER A 194 5.66 7.97 6.62
C SER A 194 7.07 8.52 6.76
N PHE A 195 7.68 8.88 5.65
CA PHE A 195 9.01 9.49 5.55
C PHE A 195 10.17 8.69 6.20
N PRO A 196 10.21 7.33 6.15
CA PRO A 196 11.38 6.61 6.62
C PRO A 196 12.58 6.92 5.71
N ARG A 197 13.77 7.02 6.31
CA ARG A 197 15.02 7.35 5.60
C ARG A 197 15.81 6.11 5.18
N ASN A 198 15.67 5.03 5.94
CA ASN A 198 16.42 3.79 5.78
C ASN A 198 15.73 2.62 6.50
N GLY A 199 16.31 1.43 6.41
CA GLY A 199 15.79 0.23 7.07
C GLY A 199 15.80 0.31 8.59
N GLN A 200 16.71 1.08 9.21
CA GLN A 200 16.76 1.23 10.67
C GLN A 200 15.50 1.95 11.21
N ASP A 201 14.98 2.94 10.49
CA ASP A 201 13.73 3.62 10.86
C ASP A 201 12.56 2.63 10.85
N ILE A 202 12.53 1.69 9.91
CA ILE A 202 11.51 0.63 9.81
C ILE A 202 11.64 -0.39 10.96
N GLU A 203 12.84 -0.84 11.27
CA GLU A 203 13.06 -1.76 12.38
C GLU A 203 12.74 -1.11 13.74
N TYR A 204 13.02 0.17 13.89
CA TYR A 204 12.62 0.93 15.08
C TYR A 204 11.10 1.00 15.21
N ALA A 205 10.38 1.29 14.11
CA ALA A 205 8.91 1.30 14.10
C ALA A 205 8.34 -0.09 14.43
N ARG A 206 8.91 -1.17 13.86
CA ARG A 206 8.54 -2.56 14.14
C ARG A 206 8.67 -2.88 15.62
N LYS A 207 9.79 -2.49 16.24
CA LYS A 207 10.01 -2.69 17.67
C LYS A 207 8.94 -1.98 18.52
N LEU A 208 8.68 -0.69 18.25
CA LEU A 208 7.66 0.06 18.97
C LEU A 208 6.26 -0.56 18.80
N ALA A 209 5.93 -1.05 17.60
CA ALA A 209 4.67 -1.73 17.35
C ALA A 209 4.56 -3.02 18.18
N GLN A 210 5.61 -3.85 18.20
CA GLN A 210 5.66 -5.08 19.00
C GLN A 210 5.56 -4.81 20.50
N ASP A 211 6.29 -3.81 20.99
CA ASP A 211 6.25 -3.39 22.40
C ASP A 211 4.86 -2.89 22.82
N ALA A 212 4.09 -2.32 21.89
CA ALA A 212 2.69 -1.92 22.08
C ALA A 212 1.68 -3.07 21.87
N GLY A 213 2.12 -4.28 21.54
CA GLY A 213 1.25 -5.41 21.23
C GLY A 213 0.60 -5.35 19.84
N CYS A 214 1.12 -4.55 18.91
CA CYS A 214 0.68 -4.46 17.53
C CYS A 214 1.52 -5.39 16.64
N PHE A 215 0.91 -6.43 16.08
CA PHE A 215 1.56 -7.40 15.18
C PHE A 215 1.22 -7.14 13.70
N ALA A 216 0.98 -5.88 13.35
CA ALA A 216 0.76 -5.44 11.99
C ALA A 216 2.01 -5.68 11.11
N GLN A 217 1.80 -5.92 9.82
CA GLN A 217 2.88 -5.86 8.83
C GLN A 217 3.30 -4.41 8.62
N ILE A 218 4.61 -4.16 8.60
CA ILE A 218 5.15 -2.80 8.46
C ILE A 218 5.26 -2.45 6.98
N ILE A 219 4.64 -1.34 6.59
CA ILE A 219 4.72 -0.78 5.25
C ILE A 219 5.67 0.43 5.29
N ALA A 220 6.73 0.40 4.49
CA ALA A 220 7.53 1.60 4.26
C ALA A 220 6.90 2.43 3.15
N LYS A 221 6.58 3.68 3.44
CA LYS A 221 6.18 4.67 2.43
C LYS A 221 7.44 5.31 1.86
N VAL A 222 7.73 5.03 0.60
CA VAL A 222 8.86 5.62 -0.09
C VAL A 222 8.46 7.01 -0.57
N GLU A 223 8.90 8.01 0.18
CA GLU A 223 8.54 9.43 0.03
C GLU A 223 9.79 10.32 -0.06
N ARG A 224 10.98 9.80 0.28
CA ARG A 224 12.23 10.56 0.38
C ARG A 224 13.21 10.23 -0.73
N ALA A 225 13.93 11.24 -1.20
CA ALA A 225 14.94 11.11 -2.25
C ALA A 225 16.10 10.20 -1.85
N GLU A 226 16.50 10.17 -0.57
CA GLU A 226 17.60 9.34 -0.05
C GLU A 226 17.35 7.86 -0.28
N VAL A 227 16.10 7.41 -0.09
CA VAL A 227 15.71 6.00 -0.26
C VAL A 227 15.89 5.51 -1.70
N VAL A 228 15.80 6.42 -2.66
CA VAL A 228 15.90 6.13 -4.09
C VAL A 228 17.19 6.66 -4.73
N SER A 229 18.17 7.00 -3.91
CA SER A 229 19.47 7.52 -4.36
C SER A 229 20.35 6.46 -5.00
N SER A 230 20.23 5.21 -4.56
CA SER A 230 20.96 4.05 -5.09
C SER A 230 20.14 2.77 -4.97
N LEU A 231 20.59 1.68 -5.61
CA LEU A 231 19.96 0.36 -5.48
C LEU A 231 20.11 -0.20 -4.07
N GLU A 232 21.26 0.06 -3.44
CA GLU A 232 21.55 -0.38 -2.07
C GLU A 232 20.61 0.29 -1.05
N ALA A 233 20.34 1.59 -1.23
CA ALA A 233 19.39 2.32 -0.38
C ALA A 233 17.95 1.79 -0.54
N MET A 234 17.55 1.48 -1.79
CA MET A 234 16.24 0.83 -2.06
C MET A 234 16.17 -0.55 -1.39
N ASP A 235 17.22 -1.37 -1.53
CA ASP A 235 17.26 -2.72 -0.97
C ASP A 235 17.23 -2.71 0.56
N ASP A 236 17.94 -1.79 1.21
CA ASP A 236 17.96 -1.64 2.66
C ASP A 236 16.54 -1.47 3.22
N ILE A 237 15.78 -0.52 2.68
CA ILE A 237 14.40 -0.27 3.15
C ILE A 237 13.44 -1.40 2.77
N ILE A 238 13.61 -1.99 1.57
CA ILE A 238 12.79 -3.11 1.12
C ILE A 238 12.98 -4.32 2.04
N GLN A 239 14.22 -4.66 2.38
CA GLN A 239 14.52 -5.81 3.23
C GLN A 239 13.94 -5.65 4.64
N ALA A 240 14.04 -4.46 5.22
CA ALA A 240 13.51 -4.16 6.54
C ALA A 240 11.96 -4.16 6.60
N SER A 241 11.28 -3.94 5.48
CA SER A 241 9.82 -3.80 5.40
C SER A 241 9.11 -5.12 5.10
N ASP A 242 7.82 -5.21 5.41
CA ASP A 242 6.96 -6.32 4.97
C ASP A 242 6.27 -5.99 3.63
N VAL A 243 5.98 -4.71 3.40
CA VAL A 243 5.35 -4.17 2.18
C VAL A 243 5.99 -2.83 1.84
N ILE A 244 6.09 -2.50 0.56
CA ILE A 244 6.51 -1.17 0.09
C ILE A 244 5.30 -0.40 -0.44
N MET A 245 5.23 0.90 -0.13
CA MET A 245 4.28 1.82 -0.75
C MET A 245 5.04 2.90 -1.52
N VAL A 246 4.86 2.94 -2.83
CA VAL A 246 5.36 4.01 -3.69
C VAL A 246 4.40 5.20 -3.54
N ALA A 247 4.75 6.14 -2.66
CA ALA A 247 3.92 7.31 -2.34
C ALA A 247 4.33 8.48 -3.25
N ARG A 248 3.76 8.49 -4.45
CA ARG A 248 4.21 9.31 -5.59
C ARG A 248 4.08 10.81 -5.37
N GLY A 249 3.14 11.24 -4.52
CA GLY A 249 2.94 12.66 -4.22
C GLY A 249 4.21 13.29 -3.61
N ASP A 250 4.57 12.88 -2.40
CA ASP A 250 5.74 13.43 -1.70
C ASP A 250 7.06 13.02 -2.38
N LEU A 251 7.19 11.77 -2.86
CA LEU A 251 8.38 11.34 -3.59
C LEU A 251 8.63 12.18 -4.84
N GLY A 252 7.58 12.43 -5.63
CA GLY A 252 7.68 13.21 -6.87
C GLY A 252 8.10 14.66 -6.61
N VAL A 253 7.71 15.22 -5.47
CA VAL A 253 8.16 16.54 -5.03
C VAL A 253 9.68 16.53 -4.77
N GLU A 254 10.19 15.54 -4.03
CA GLU A 254 11.61 15.50 -3.64
C GLU A 254 12.57 15.13 -4.79
N ILE A 255 12.18 14.23 -5.69
CA ILE A 255 13.07 13.80 -6.79
C ILE A 255 12.80 14.49 -8.13
N GLY A 256 11.73 15.28 -8.21
CA GLY A 256 11.21 15.87 -9.43
C GLY A 256 10.34 14.89 -10.24
N ASP A 257 9.34 15.44 -10.92
CA ASP A 257 8.32 14.71 -11.69
C ASP A 257 8.92 13.90 -12.85
N ALA A 258 9.95 14.42 -13.49
CA ALA A 258 10.63 13.76 -14.61
C ALA A 258 11.30 12.42 -14.22
N ARG A 259 11.76 12.26 -12.98
CA ARG A 259 12.39 11.04 -12.48
C ARG A 259 11.40 10.03 -11.93
N LEU A 260 10.21 10.48 -11.51
CA LEU A 260 9.23 9.67 -10.81
C LEU A 260 8.83 8.38 -11.56
N PRO A 261 8.55 8.38 -12.89
CA PRO A 261 8.14 7.17 -13.60
C PRO A 261 9.21 6.08 -13.59
N SER A 262 10.48 6.45 -13.79
CA SER A 262 11.59 5.49 -13.79
C SER A 262 11.85 4.93 -12.37
N VAL A 263 11.76 5.76 -11.35
CA VAL A 263 11.91 5.36 -9.94
C VAL A 263 10.76 4.45 -9.51
N GLN A 264 9.52 4.74 -9.88
CA GLN A 264 8.37 3.84 -9.63
C GLN A 264 8.64 2.44 -10.19
N LYS A 265 9.04 2.35 -11.46
CA LYS A 265 9.34 1.06 -12.11
C LYS A 265 10.48 0.31 -11.41
N ALA A 266 11.54 1.02 -11.05
CA ALA A 266 12.67 0.44 -10.32
C ALA A 266 12.24 -0.10 -8.94
N LEU A 267 11.50 0.69 -8.16
CA LEU A 267 10.98 0.27 -6.84
C LEU A 267 10.07 -0.95 -6.94
N ILE A 268 9.13 -0.97 -7.89
CA ILE A 268 8.24 -2.13 -8.10
C ILE A 268 9.07 -3.36 -8.45
N ALA A 269 10.01 -3.25 -9.40
CA ALA A 269 10.86 -4.36 -9.83
C ALA A 269 11.76 -4.88 -8.68
N ARG A 270 12.39 -3.98 -7.91
CA ARG A 270 13.24 -4.36 -6.76
C ARG A 270 12.43 -5.02 -5.64
N THR A 271 11.27 -4.44 -5.30
CA THR A 271 10.36 -5.00 -4.27
C THR A 271 9.94 -6.42 -4.63
N LYS A 272 9.58 -6.66 -5.90
CA LYS A 272 9.24 -7.99 -6.42
C LYS A 272 10.43 -8.95 -6.38
N HIS A 273 11.63 -8.47 -6.73
CA HIS A 273 12.86 -9.27 -6.64
C HIS A 273 13.09 -9.77 -5.21
N HIS A 274 12.82 -8.95 -4.20
CA HIS A 274 12.89 -9.36 -2.79
C HIS A 274 11.66 -10.14 -2.30
N GLY A 275 10.74 -10.52 -3.19
CA GLY A 275 9.54 -11.30 -2.84
C GLY A 275 8.49 -10.54 -2.03
N LYS A 276 8.59 -9.22 -1.92
CA LYS A 276 7.71 -8.39 -1.11
C LYS A 276 6.54 -7.82 -1.94
N PRO A 277 5.36 -7.57 -1.32
CA PRO A 277 4.26 -6.84 -1.97
C PRO A 277 4.55 -5.36 -2.12
N VAL A 278 3.95 -4.74 -3.15
CA VAL A 278 4.07 -3.30 -3.42
C VAL A 278 2.71 -2.67 -3.68
N ILE A 279 2.49 -1.48 -3.09
CA ILE A 279 1.31 -0.63 -3.29
C ILE A 279 1.76 0.59 -4.10
N THR A 280 1.07 0.92 -5.20
CA THR A 280 1.24 2.20 -5.89
C THR A 280 0.15 3.15 -5.40
N ALA A 281 0.57 4.31 -4.89
CA ALA A 281 -0.29 5.23 -4.15
C ALA A 281 -0.21 6.66 -4.65
N THR A 282 -1.23 7.43 -4.32
CA THR A 282 -1.43 8.87 -4.57
C THR A 282 -1.62 9.24 -6.04
N GLN A 283 -2.48 10.22 -6.31
CA GLN A 283 -2.75 10.78 -7.64
C GLN A 283 -3.13 9.72 -8.70
N MET A 284 -3.90 8.70 -8.31
CA MET A 284 -4.30 7.63 -9.23
C MET A 284 -5.53 8.02 -10.06
N MET A 285 -6.55 8.60 -9.41
CA MET A 285 -7.84 8.96 -9.98
C MET A 285 -8.31 10.32 -9.42
N GLU A 286 -7.40 11.28 -9.28
CA GLU A 286 -7.62 12.55 -8.57
C GLU A 286 -8.81 13.35 -9.15
N SER A 287 -9.01 13.30 -10.47
CA SER A 287 -10.16 13.95 -11.10
C SER A 287 -11.52 13.41 -10.61
N MET A 288 -11.55 12.16 -10.12
CA MET A 288 -12.76 11.54 -9.60
C MET A 288 -13.14 12.00 -8.17
N ILE A 289 -12.37 12.90 -7.57
CA ILE A 289 -12.82 13.64 -6.39
C ILE A 289 -14.08 14.43 -6.73
N GLU A 290 -14.13 15.05 -7.90
CA GLU A 290 -15.21 15.94 -8.35
C GLU A 290 -15.95 15.43 -9.59
N ASN A 291 -15.42 14.45 -10.31
CA ASN A 291 -15.99 13.94 -11.55
C ASN A 291 -16.37 12.44 -11.43
N PRO A 292 -17.48 12.00 -12.06
CA PRO A 292 -17.92 10.59 -11.99
C PRO A 292 -17.09 9.65 -12.87
N LEU A 293 -16.23 10.16 -13.74
CA LEU A 293 -15.38 9.41 -14.66
C LEU A 293 -13.95 9.91 -14.59
N PRO A 294 -12.94 9.00 -14.66
CA PRO A 294 -11.53 9.39 -14.70
C PRO A 294 -11.15 9.99 -16.06
N THR A 295 -10.08 10.75 -16.09
CA THR A 295 -9.43 11.15 -17.33
C THR A 295 -8.73 9.96 -18.00
N ARG A 296 -8.46 10.07 -19.31
CA ARG A 296 -7.69 9.03 -20.03
C ARG A 296 -6.26 8.92 -19.52
N ALA A 297 -5.66 10.01 -19.07
CA ALA A 297 -4.33 10.01 -18.48
C ALA A 297 -4.28 9.18 -17.19
N GLU A 298 -5.26 9.33 -16.31
CA GLU A 298 -5.38 8.55 -15.08
C GLU A 298 -5.64 7.06 -15.37
N VAL A 299 -6.49 6.75 -16.35
CA VAL A 299 -6.69 5.36 -16.81
C VAL A 299 -5.38 4.73 -17.25
N LEU A 300 -4.56 5.45 -18.03
CA LEU A 300 -3.26 4.97 -18.49
C LEU A 300 -2.25 4.86 -17.35
N ASP A 301 -2.29 5.75 -16.37
CA ASP A 301 -1.41 5.72 -15.19
C ASP A 301 -1.69 4.49 -14.32
N VAL A 302 -2.97 4.23 -14.00
CA VAL A 302 -3.38 3.02 -13.28
C VAL A 302 -2.99 1.76 -14.06
N ALA A 303 -3.26 1.74 -15.36
CA ALA A 303 -2.90 0.63 -16.24
C ALA A 303 -1.38 0.37 -16.23
N ASN A 304 -0.55 1.41 -16.32
CA ASN A 304 0.90 1.28 -16.26
C ASN A 304 1.38 0.73 -14.92
N ALA A 305 0.86 1.19 -13.78
CA ALA A 305 1.21 0.65 -12.47
C ALA A 305 0.92 -0.87 -12.38
N ILE A 306 -0.21 -1.31 -12.95
CA ILE A 306 -0.59 -2.73 -13.02
C ILE A 306 0.34 -3.52 -13.93
N LEU A 307 0.71 -2.97 -15.09
CA LEU A 307 1.66 -3.58 -16.04
C LEU A 307 3.08 -3.66 -15.47
N ASP A 308 3.49 -2.68 -14.67
CA ASP A 308 4.76 -2.71 -13.91
C ASP A 308 4.76 -3.84 -12.85
N GLY A 309 3.58 -4.33 -12.47
CA GLY A 309 3.40 -5.48 -11.60
C GLY A 309 3.14 -5.13 -10.16
N THR A 310 2.55 -3.97 -9.87
CA THR A 310 2.10 -3.63 -8.51
C THR A 310 1.10 -4.67 -7.97
N ASP A 311 1.10 -4.90 -6.67
CA ASP A 311 0.13 -5.79 -6.01
C ASP A 311 -1.20 -5.08 -5.78
N ALA A 312 -1.11 -3.82 -5.41
CA ALA A 312 -2.28 -3.00 -5.12
C ALA A 312 -2.13 -1.58 -5.64
N VAL A 313 -3.26 -0.95 -5.90
CA VAL A 313 -3.41 0.48 -6.20
C VAL A 313 -4.25 1.14 -5.12
N MET A 314 -3.94 2.39 -4.77
CA MET A 314 -4.59 3.07 -3.65
C MET A 314 -5.34 4.31 -4.09
N LEU A 315 -6.58 4.44 -3.60
CA LEU A 315 -7.39 5.66 -3.63
C LEU A 315 -7.19 6.44 -2.33
N SER A 316 -7.00 7.74 -2.43
CA SER A 316 -6.79 8.68 -1.31
C SER A 316 -8.03 9.55 -1.07
N ALA A 317 -8.02 10.79 -1.53
CA ALA A 317 -9.14 11.72 -1.39
C ALA A 317 -10.37 11.26 -2.19
N GLU A 318 -10.18 10.54 -3.29
CA GLU A 318 -11.24 10.02 -4.16
C GLU A 318 -12.26 9.19 -3.38
N SER A 319 -11.79 8.34 -2.46
CA SER A 319 -12.66 7.50 -1.61
C SER A 319 -12.93 8.10 -0.22
N ALA A 320 -12.07 9.02 0.26
CA ALA A 320 -12.18 9.59 1.61
C ALA A 320 -13.10 10.81 1.67
N ALA A 321 -13.03 11.70 0.68
CA ALA A 321 -13.69 13.01 0.65
C ALA A 321 -14.38 13.32 -0.70
N GLY A 322 -14.16 12.52 -1.73
CA GLY A 322 -14.71 12.74 -3.07
C GLY A 322 -16.21 12.57 -3.13
N GLN A 323 -16.81 13.10 -4.18
CA GLN A 323 -18.25 13.01 -4.45
C GLN A 323 -18.66 11.63 -4.98
N TYR A 324 -17.71 10.87 -5.56
CA TYR A 324 -17.94 9.61 -6.28
C TYR A 324 -17.10 8.44 -5.75
N PRO A 325 -17.12 8.14 -4.43
CA PRO A 325 -16.21 7.15 -3.82
C PRO A 325 -16.43 5.72 -4.36
N VAL A 326 -17.65 5.32 -4.60
CA VAL A 326 -18.00 3.97 -5.10
C VAL A 326 -17.62 3.84 -6.56
N GLU A 327 -17.93 4.84 -7.37
CA GLU A 327 -17.59 4.91 -8.79
C GLU A 327 -16.07 4.91 -9.02
N ALA A 328 -15.29 5.54 -8.14
CA ALA A 328 -13.83 5.52 -8.19
C ALA A 328 -13.28 4.09 -7.98
N VAL A 329 -13.81 3.35 -7.01
CA VAL A 329 -13.46 1.93 -6.80
C VAL A 329 -13.86 1.09 -8.01
N GLN A 330 -15.07 1.27 -8.53
CA GLN A 330 -15.55 0.55 -9.72
C GLN A 330 -14.70 0.85 -10.95
N ALA A 331 -14.27 2.10 -11.14
CA ALA A 331 -13.36 2.49 -12.21
C ALA A 331 -12.01 1.79 -12.09
N MET A 332 -11.41 1.75 -10.89
CA MET A 332 -10.18 1.00 -10.61
C MET A 332 -10.33 -0.49 -10.96
N VAL A 333 -11.41 -1.14 -10.49
CA VAL A 333 -11.68 -2.56 -10.79
C VAL A 333 -11.82 -2.79 -12.29
N ARG A 334 -12.52 -1.90 -12.99
CA ARG A 334 -12.73 -2.00 -14.44
C ARG A 334 -11.44 -1.88 -15.21
N ILE A 335 -10.56 -0.91 -14.85
CA ILE A 335 -9.25 -0.73 -15.47
C ILE A 335 -8.36 -1.93 -15.19
N ALA A 336 -8.27 -2.36 -13.94
CA ALA A 336 -7.46 -3.50 -13.55
C ALA A 336 -7.87 -4.78 -14.30
N THR A 337 -9.16 -5.05 -14.37
CA THR A 337 -9.71 -6.22 -15.09
C THR A 337 -9.37 -6.15 -16.58
N GLY A 338 -9.51 -4.96 -17.22
CA GLY A 338 -9.20 -4.78 -18.63
C GLY A 338 -7.73 -5.07 -18.92
N VAL A 339 -6.82 -4.47 -18.15
CA VAL A 339 -5.37 -4.68 -18.31
C VAL A 339 -4.97 -6.14 -18.10
N GLU A 340 -5.51 -6.78 -17.06
CA GLU A 340 -5.17 -8.16 -16.71
C GLU A 340 -5.67 -9.19 -17.74
N ASN A 341 -6.75 -8.91 -18.43
CA ASN A 341 -7.27 -9.77 -19.50
C ASN A 341 -6.44 -9.69 -20.79
N GLU A 342 -5.91 -8.49 -21.11
CA GLU A 342 -5.11 -8.25 -22.33
C GLU A 342 -3.64 -8.62 -22.14
N ALA A 343 -3.11 -8.53 -20.92
CA ALA A 343 -1.71 -8.80 -20.67
C ALA A 343 -1.42 -10.31 -20.80
N SER A 344 -0.56 -10.67 -21.77
CA SER A 344 0.02 -12.01 -21.90
C SER A 344 1.06 -12.25 -20.79
N CYS A 345 0.61 -12.34 -19.55
CA CYS A 345 1.47 -12.45 -18.35
C CYS A 345 2.02 -13.86 -18.11
N ALA A 346 2.15 -14.68 -19.14
CA ALA A 346 2.79 -16.01 -19.04
C ALA A 346 4.32 -15.92 -19.23
N GLN A 347 4.99 -14.95 -18.61
CA GLN A 347 6.45 -14.96 -18.56
C GLN A 347 6.93 -15.99 -17.51
N ASP A 348 8.03 -16.66 -17.84
CA ASP A 348 8.59 -17.73 -17.02
C ASP A 348 8.80 -17.30 -15.57
N CYS A 349 7.87 -17.77 -14.72
CA CYS A 349 7.85 -17.50 -13.30
C CYS A 349 9.11 -18.08 -12.61
N TRP A 350 9.60 -19.23 -13.09
CA TRP A 350 10.78 -19.90 -12.54
C TRP A 350 12.03 -19.03 -12.61
N ASP A 351 12.37 -18.52 -13.78
CA ASP A 351 13.61 -17.74 -13.99
C ASP A 351 13.69 -16.49 -13.15
N LYS A 352 12.52 -15.93 -12.81
CA LYS A 352 12.42 -14.72 -11.99
C LYS A 352 12.42 -14.98 -10.49
N LEU A 353 11.97 -16.15 -10.04
CA LEU A 353 11.65 -16.40 -8.63
C LEU A 353 12.42 -17.56 -8.00
N HIS A 354 13.22 -18.32 -8.77
CA HIS A 354 13.97 -19.46 -8.22
C HIS A 354 14.91 -19.04 -7.08
N HIS A 355 15.44 -17.82 -7.10
CA HIS A 355 16.30 -17.28 -6.03
C HIS A 355 15.55 -17.11 -4.68
N LEU A 356 14.21 -17.07 -4.68
CA LEU A 356 13.39 -17.02 -3.47
C LEU A 356 13.12 -18.42 -2.88
N CYS A 357 13.46 -19.49 -3.61
CA CYS A 357 13.24 -20.86 -3.20
C CYS A 357 14.39 -21.35 -2.31
N SER A 358 14.36 -20.98 -1.04
CA SER A 358 15.38 -21.39 -0.06
C SER A 358 15.23 -22.81 0.49
N ASP A 359 14.09 -23.46 0.21
CA ASP A 359 13.75 -24.80 0.72
C ASP A 359 12.82 -25.55 -0.24
N ALA A 360 12.65 -26.87 0.03
CA ALA A 360 11.83 -27.75 -0.80
C ALA A 360 10.35 -27.34 -0.85
N GLY A 361 9.79 -26.78 0.24
CA GLY A 361 8.40 -26.34 0.32
C GLY A 361 8.13 -25.17 -0.62
N LYS A 362 9.02 -24.19 -0.65
CA LYS A 362 8.94 -23.04 -1.57
C LYS A 362 9.10 -23.45 -3.02
N SER A 363 10.03 -24.36 -3.30
CA SER A 363 10.22 -24.93 -4.64
C SER A 363 8.98 -25.69 -5.11
N PHE A 364 8.35 -26.45 -4.22
CA PHE A 364 7.10 -27.16 -4.50
C PHE A 364 5.94 -26.21 -4.79
N ALA A 365 5.79 -25.16 -3.99
CA ALA A 365 4.78 -24.13 -4.20
C ALA A 365 4.94 -23.43 -5.57
N LEU A 366 6.16 -23.07 -5.94
CA LEU A 366 6.47 -22.48 -7.23
C LEU A 366 6.17 -23.44 -8.39
N SER A 367 6.52 -24.71 -8.25
CA SER A 367 6.22 -25.76 -9.25
C SER A 367 4.71 -25.93 -9.45
N SER A 368 3.92 -25.87 -8.37
CA SER A 368 2.45 -25.91 -8.44
C SER A 368 1.89 -24.73 -9.25
N MET A 369 2.44 -23.53 -9.06
CA MET A 369 2.03 -22.34 -9.82
C MET A 369 2.43 -22.42 -11.30
N ILE A 370 3.60 -22.98 -11.62
CA ILE A 370 4.03 -23.22 -13.01
C ILE A 370 3.06 -24.19 -13.69
N SER A 371 2.71 -25.30 -13.02
CA SER A 371 1.74 -26.26 -13.53
C SER A 371 0.38 -25.61 -13.80
N ALA A 372 -0.12 -24.81 -12.86
CA ALA A 372 -1.39 -24.09 -13.01
C ALA A 372 -1.36 -23.02 -14.11
N SER A 373 -0.21 -22.36 -14.34
CA SER A 373 -0.12 -21.30 -15.33
C SER A 373 0.06 -21.77 -16.77
N LYS A 374 0.71 -22.95 -16.96
CA LYS A 374 1.08 -23.47 -18.30
C LYS A 374 0.08 -24.49 -18.85
N VAL A 375 -0.64 -25.20 -18.00
CA VAL A 375 -1.42 -26.37 -18.44
C VAL A 375 -2.85 -25.99 -18.82
N HIS A 376 -3.57 -25.24 -18.00
CA HIS A 376 -4.97 -24.92 -18.26
C HIS A 376 -5.38 -23.56 -17.65
N LYS A 377 -6.14 -22.76 -18.42
CA LYS A 377 -6.73 -21.48 -17.95
C LYS A 377 -7.82 -21.68 -16.89
N ASP A 378 -8.36 -22.89 -16.79
CA ASP A 378 -9.46 -23.30 -15.93
C ASP A 378 -9.00 -24.04 -14.66
N LEU A 379 -7.70 -23.92 -14.32
CA LEU A 379 -7.13 -24.49 -13.10
C LEU A 379 -6.93 -23.41 -12.03
N GLY A 380 -7.55 -23.62 -10.85
CA GLY A 380 -7.29 -22.83 -9.65
C GLY A 380 -6.30 -23.53 -8.71
N VAL A 381 -5.66 -22.77 -7.85
CA VAL A 381 -4.74 -23.30 -6.82
C VAL A 381 -5.31 -23.01 -5.44
N ALA A 382 -5.50 -24.02 -4.62
CA ALA A 382 -5.90 -23.91 -3.23
C ALA A 382 -4.72 -24.24 -2.32
N ILE A 383 -4.47 -23.39 -1.32
CA ILE A 383 -3.38 -23.58 -0.36
C ILE A 383 -3.87 -23.37 1.07
N ILE A 384 -3.64 -24.34 1.94
CA ILE A 384 -3.87 -24.21 3.37
C ILE A 384 -2.62 -23.59 3.99
N THR A 385 -2.79 -22.52 4.73
CA THR A 385 -1.67 -21.75 5.27
C THR A 385 -1.88 -21.32 6.71
N GLN A 386 -0.82 -21.39 7.52
CA GLN A 386 -0.79 -20.95 8.91
C GLN A 386 0.02 -19.67 9.11
N LYS A 387 0.89 -19.28 8.16
CA LYS A 387 1.77 -18.12 8.24
C LYS A 387 1.66 -17.18 7.04
N GLY A 388 1.09 -17.61 5.90
CA GLY A 388 0.92 -16.80 4.72
C GLY A 388 2.13 -16.74 3.77
N GLU A 389 3.25 -17.37 4.09
CA GLU A 389 4.47 -17.35 3.27
C GLU A 389 4.26 -17.98 1.88
N THR A 390 3.59 -19.13 1.84
CA THR A 390 3.33 -19.85 0.59
C THR A 390 2.40 -19.08 -0.36
N PRO A 391 1.23 -18.56 0.07
CA PRO A 391 0.41 -17.69 -0.78
C PRO A 391 1.16 -16.43 -1.25
N LEU A 392 2.03 -15.86 -0.42
CA LEU A 392 2.88 -14.74 -0.81
C LEU A 392 3.80 -15.11 -1.97
N LEU A 393 4.53 -16.22 -1.88
CA LEU A 393 5.41 -16.70 -2.95
C LEU A 393 4.62 -17.01 -4.23
N MET A 394 3.48 -17.68 -4.11
CA MET A 394 2.60 -17.99 -5.24
C MET A 394 2.09 -16.71 -5.93
N SER A 395 1.73 -15.68 -5.16
CA SER A 395 1.32 -14.38 -5.67
C SER A 395 2.41 -13.70 -6.51
N ARG A 396 3.71 -13.91 -6.18
CA ARG A 396 4.85 -13.35 -6.94
C ARG A 396 4.91 -13.88 -8.38
N CYS A 397 4.35 -15.07 -8.65
CA CYS A 397 4.28 -15.62 -10.00
C CYS A 397 3.46 -14.77 -10.97
N GLN A 398 2.57 -13.92 -10.48
CA GLN A 398 1.69 -13.08 -11.30
C GLN A 398 0.96 -13.85 -12.41
N SER A 399 0.63 -15.10 -12.13
CA SER A 399 -0.05 -15.99 -13.08
C SER A 399 -1.52 -15.60 -13.27
N GLN A 400 -2.15 -16.18 -14.28
CA GLN A 400 -3.59 -16.05 -14.49
C GLN A 400 -4.42 -16.95 -13.56
N ALA A 401 -3.81 -17.93 -12.89
CA ALA A 401 -4.49 -18.83 -11.97
C ALA A 401 -5.03 -18.07 -10.75
N THR A 402 -6.23 -18.43 -10.30
CA THR A 402 -6.78 -17.98 -9.01
C THR A 402 -6.09 -18.74 -7.88
N ILE A 403 -5.66 -18.02 -6.85
CA ILE A 403 -5.04 -18.60 -5.65
C ILE A 403 -6.02 -18.43 -4.49
N TRP A 404 -6.55 -19.52 -3.96
CA TRP A 404 -7.33 -19.55 -2.74
C TRP A 404 -6.43 -19.84 -1.55
N ALA A 405 -6.22 -18.85 -0.69
CA ALA A 405 -5.48 -19.00 0.55
C ALA A 405 -6.45 -19.30 1.70
N ILE A 406 -6.36 -20.51 2.25
CA ILE A 406 -7.30 -21.04 3.21
C ILE A 406 -6.65 -21.07 4.59
N SER A 407 -7.34 -20.51 5.59
CA SER A 407 -6.90 -20.53 6.98
C SER A 407 -8.09 -20.44 7.94
N ASP A 408 -7.87 -20.91 9.16
CA ASP A 408 -8.75 -20.75 10.31
C ASP A 408 -8.47 -19.46 11.13
N LYS A 409 -7.52 -18.64 10.66
CA LYS A 409 -7.07 -17.38 11.32
C LYS A 409 -7.53 -16.16 10.54
N PRO A 410 -8.59 -15.46 10.97
CA PRO A 410 -9.08 -14.27 10.30
C PRO A 410 -8.02 -13.17 10.14
N GLU A 411 -7.15 -12.98 11.15
CA GLU A 411 -6.10 -11.95 11.15
C GLU A 411 -5.07 -12.21 10.04
N LEU A 412 -4.74 -13.48 9.77
CA LEU A 412 -3.88 -13.85 8.66
C LEU A 412 -4.54 -13.55 7.33
N LEU A 413 -5.81 -13.94 7.18
CA LEU A 413 -6.58 -13.76 5.95
C LEU A 413 -6.72 -12.28 5.57
N ASN A 414 -6.90 -11.39 6.56
CA ASN A 414 -6.94 -9.96 6.34
C ASN A 414 -5.61 -9.42 5.76
N LYS A 415 -4.48 -9.94 6.21
CA LYS A 415 -3.15 -9.59 5.65
C LYS A 415 -2.99 -10.12 4.23
N LEU A 416 -3.48 -11.33 3.95
CA LEU A 416 -3.44 -11.94 2.63
C LEU A 416 -4.34 -11.22 1.61
N ALA A 417 -5.32 -10.44 2.06
CA ALA A 417 -6.20 -9.66 1.19
C ALA A 417 -5.45 -8.60 0.35
N LEU A 418 -4.22 -8.21 0.74
CA LEU A 418 -3.36 -7.30 -0.02
C LEU A 418 -2.62 -8.00 -1.18
N LEU A 419 -2.49 -9.32 -1.15
CA LEU A 419 -1.67 -10.05 -2.12
C LEU A 419 -2.37 -10.19 -3.46
N ARG A 420 -1.71 -9.78 -4.55
CA ARG A 420 -2.23 -9.87 -5.91
C ARG A 420 -2.60 -11.31 -6.28
N GLY A 421 -3.82 -11.50 -6.82
CA GLY A 421 -4.31 -12.80 -7.29
C GLY A 421 -4.73 -13.77 -6.18
N VAL A 422 -4.56 -13.40 -4.90
CA VAL A 422 -4.94 -14.23 -3.75
C VAL A 422 -6.35 -13.88 -3.29
N THR A 423 -7.19 -14.89 -3.15
CA THR A 423 -8.52 -14.81 -2.52
C THR A 423 -8.44 -15.50 -1.16
N PRO A 424 -8.48 -14.76 -0.04
CA PRO A 424 -8.49 -15.35 1.28
C PRO A 424 -9.83 -16.06 1.55
N ILE A 425 -9.77 -17.28 2.09
CA ILE A 425 -10.95 -18.09 2.44
C ILE A 425 -10.87 -18.49 3.90
N TYR A 426 -11.85 -18.08 4.68
CA TYR A 426 -11.98 -18.48 6.07
C TYR A 426 -12.62 -19.87 6.14
N LEU A 427 -11.92 -20.81 6.75
CA LEU A 427 -12.40 -22.18 6.96
C LEU A 427 -12.17 -22.58 8.42
N PRO A 428 -13.19 -22.45 9.28
CA PRO A 428 -13.10 -22.94 10.64
C PRO A 428 -13.02 -24.47 10.65
N ASN A 429 -12.30 -25.04 11.59
CA ASN A 429 -12.20 -26.51 11.77
C ASN A 429 -11.72 -27.25 10.50
N ILE A 430 -10.52 -26.87 10.04
CA ILE A 430 -9.86 -27.57 8.93
C ILE A 430 -9.71 -29.05 9.29
N ASN A 431 -10.33 -29.94 8.52
CA ASN A 431 -10.34 -31.38 8.82
C ASN A 431 -8.95 -31.98 8.55
N PRO A 432 -8.35 -32.71 9.50
CA PRO A 432 -7.05 -33.32 9.29
C PRO A 432 -7.08 -34.53 8.34
N ASN A 433 -8.25 -35.15 8.11
CA ASN A 433 -8.39 -36.24 7.15
C ASN A 433 -8.43 -35.70 5.73
N ALA A 434 -7.52 -36.15 4.88
CA ALA A 434 -7.29 -35.63 3.54
C ALA A 434 -8.51 -35.73 2.60
N ASP A 435 -9.29 -36.82 2.69
CA ASP A 435 -10.46 -37.01 1.82
C ASP A 435 -11.64 -36.12 2.28
N GLN A 436 -11.87 -36.04 3.58
CA GLN A 436 -12.88 -35.17 4.16
C GLN A 436 -12.53 -33.71 3.94
N LEU A 437 -11.26 -33.35 4.03
CA LEU A 437 -10.77 -32.02 3.70
C LEU A 437 -11.02 -31.67 2.23
N SER A 438 -10.70 -32.59 1.31
CA SER A 438 -10.97 -32.39 -0.12
C SER A 438 -12.45 -32.11 -0.39
N GLN A 439 -13.33 -32.87 0.26
CA GLN A 439 -14.79 -32.66 0.14
C GLN A 439 -15.22 -31.32 0.77
N GLN A 440 -14.67 -30.97 1.94
CA GLN A 440 -14.94 -29.67 2.60
C GLN A 440 -14.54 -28.50 1.70
N LEU A 441 -13.36 -28.56 1.08
CA LEU A 441 -12.85 -27.54 0.18
C LEU A 441 -13.68 -27.44 -1.10
N LEU A 442 -14.05 -28.55 -1.72
CA LEU A 442 -14.92 -28.56 -2.90
C LEU A 442 -16.24 -27.85 -2.61
N ASN A 443 -16.85 -28.09 -1.44
CA ASN A 443 -18.10 -27.45 -1.05
C ASN A 443 -17.96 -25.92 -0.89
N VAL A 444 -16.84 -25.46 -0.33
CA VAL A 444 -16.60 -24.02 -0.08
C VAL A 444 -16.19 -23.29 -1.34
N LEU A 445 -15.36 -23.91 -2.19
CA LEU A 445 -14.76 -23.24 -3.35
C LEU A 445 -15.62 -23.34 -4.62
N ARG A 446 -16.51 -24.33 -4.71
CA ARG A 446 -17.34 -24.58 -5.90
C ARG A 446 -18.09 -23.33 -6.41
N PRO A 447 -18.81 -22.53 -5.57
CA PRO A 447 -19.57 -21.39 -6.07
C PRO A 447 -18.69 -20.34 -6.77
N GLU A 448 -17.50 -20.05 -6.20
CA GLU A 448 -16.58 -19.11 -6.80
C GLU A 448 -15.85 -19.69 -8.02
N ALA A 449 -15.53 -20.96 -7.99
CA ALA A 449 -14.89 -21.65 -9.10
C ALA A 449 -15.81 -21.71 -10.34
N GLU A 450 -17.09 -22.02 -10.16
CA GLU A 450 -18.09 -22.02 -11.23
C GLU A 450 -18.26 -20.60 -11.84
N GLN A 451 -18.34 -19.56 -10.99
CA GLN A 451 -18.39 -18.17 -11.45
C GLN A 451 -17.18 -17.78 -12.30
N LYS A 452 -15.99 -18.32 -11.96
CA LYS A 452 -14.72 -18.07 -12.67
C LYS A 452 -14.42 -19.07 -13.78
N GLN A 453 -15.34 -19.98 -14.09
CA GLN A 453 -15.18 -21.05 -15.08
C GLN A 453 -13.96 -21.95 -14.81
N ILE A 454 -13.68 -22.22 -13.54
CA ILE A 454 -12.61 -23.11 -13.10
C ILE A 454 -13.17 -24.52 -12.98
N SER A 455 -12.60 -25.46 -13.72
CA SER A 455 -13.04 -26.88 -13.76
C SER A 455 -12.28 -27.78 -12.79
N SER A 456 -11.08 -27.36 -12.38
CA SER A 456 -10.20 -28.15 -11.51
C SER A 456 -9.46 -27.30 -10.51
N ILE A 457 -9.18 -27.86 -9.34
CA ILE A 457 -8.44 -27.19 -8.25
C ILE A 457 -7.20 -28.02 -7.91
N LEU A 458 -6.06 -27.40 -7.94
CA LEU A 458 -4.81 -27.95 -7.44
C LEU A 458 -4.67 -27.60 -5.97
N LEU A 459 -4.97 -28.55 -5.08
CA LEU A 459 -4.81 -28.39 -3.64
C LEU A 459 -3.36 -28.69 -3.25
N THR A 460 -2.70 -27.74 -2.61
CA THR A 460 -1.36 -27.90 -2.05
C THR A 460 -1.40 -27.77 -0.53
N GLN A 461 -0.81 -28.70 0.18
CA GLN A 461 -0.78 -28.72 1.65
C GLN A 461 0.43 -29.45 2.20
N LEU A 462 0.74 -29.20 3.47
CA LEU A 462 1.68 -29.96 4.26
C LEU A 462 0.89 -30.98 5.08
N GLU A 463 1.16 -32.27 4.86
CA GLU A 463 0.56 -33.37 5.61
C GLU A 463 1.56 -33.97 6.58
N SER A 464 1.08 -34.40 7.75
CA SER A 464 1.86 -35.20 8.68
C SER A 464 1.57 -36.67 8.42
N VAL A 465 2.61 -37.44 8.05
CA VAL A 465 2.50 -38.87 7.77
C VAL A 465 3.23 -39.64 8.88
N GLU A 466 2.52 -40.56 9.52
CA GLU A 466 3.08 -41.37 10.60
C GLU A 466 4.31 -42.18 10.12
N GLY A 467 5.39 -42.12 10.87
CA GLY A 467 6.67 -42.72 10.54
C GLY A 467 7.52 -42.05 9.46
N VAL A 468 6.99 -41.00 8.79
CA VAL A 468 7.69 -40.25 7.72
C VAL A 468 7.93 -38.78 8.11
N GLY A 469 7.04 -38.18 8.88
CA GLY A 469 7.07 -36.76 9.26
C GLY A 469 6.22 -35.89 8.34
N SER A 470 6.65 -34.64 8.06
CA SER A 470 5.92 -33.71 7.24
C SER A 470 6.18 -33.90 5.75
N VAL A 471 5.13 -34.02 4.95
CA VAL A 471 5.18 -34.23 3.50
C VAL A 471 4.39 -33.14 2.77
N ASN A 472 4.98 -32.55 1.73
CA ASN A 472 4.25 -31.68 0.82
C ASN A 472 3.44 -32.52 -0.16
N VAL A 473 2.13 -32.32 -0.19
CA VAL A 473 1.20 -33.06 -1.04
C VAL A 473 0.51 -32.10 -2.01
N CYS A 474 0.35 -32.55 -3.25
CA CYS A 474 -0.43 -31.88 -4.27
C CYS A 474 -1.53 -32.82 -4.77
N ARG A 475 -2.78 -32.37 -4.69
CA ARG A 475 -3.95 -33.13 -5.13
C ARG A 475 -4.70 -32.36 -6.19
N LEU A 476 -5.05 -33.00 -7.30
CA LEU A 476 -5.94 -32.42 -8.30
C LEU A 476 -7.38 -32.82 -7.97
N LEU A 477 -8.22 -31.82 -7.70
CA LEU A 477 -9.63 -31.99 -7.41
C LEU A 477 -10.44 -31.54 -8.64
N SER A 478 -11.26 -32.44 -9.22
CA SER A 478 -12.18 -32.10 -10.30
C SER A 478 -13.49 -31.56 -9.73
N LEU A 479 -13.96 -30.46 -10.28
CA LEU A 479 -15.28 -29.87 -9.98
C LEU A 479 -16.39 -30.47 -10.84
N THR A 480 -16.03 -31.10 -11.98
CA THR A 480 -16.95 -31.85 -12.82
C THR A 480 -17.36 -33.15 -12.15
N THR A 481 -18.66 -33.44 -12.14
CA THR A 481 -19.15 -34.72 -11.61
C THR A 481 -18.81 -35.85 -12.58
N PRO A 482 -18.68 -37.11 -12.12
CA PRO A 482 -18.45 -38.26 -13.01
C PRO A 482 -19.52 -38.43 -14.12
N LYS A 483 -20.69 -37.82 -13.98
CA LYS A 483 -21.74 -37.78 -14.99
C LYS A 483 -21.42 -36.87 -16.18
N ASP A 484 -20.63 -35.81 -15.97
CA ASP A 484 -20.27 -34.86 -17.02
C ASP A 484 -19.08 -35.32 -17.87
N LEU A 485 -18.37 -36.36 -17.42
CA LEU A 485 -17.27 -37.01 -18.15
C LEU A 485 -17.75 -38.16 -19.08
N ALA A 486 -19.03 -38.51 -19.01
CA ALA A 486 -19.65 -39.59 -19.80
C ALA A 486 -20.51 -39.11 -20.97
N ALA A 487 -20.54 -37.80 -21.22
CA ALA A 487 -21.20 -37.14 -22.36
C ALA A 487 -20.15 -36.55 -23.30
#